data_f858f5ccaae34c8261d9421ef84ba19d
#
_entry.id   f858f5ccaae34c8261d9421ef84ba19d
#
_cell.length_a   1.000
_cell.length_b   1.000
_cell.length_c   1.000
_cell.angle_alpha   90.00
_cell.angle_beta   90.00
_cell.angle_gamma   90.00
#
_symmetry.space_group_name_H-M   'P 1'
#
loop_
_entity.id
_entity.type
_entity.pdbx_description
1 polymer ?
#
loop_
_entity_poly.entity_id
_entity_poly.type
_entity_poly.pdbx_seq_one_letter_code
_entity_poly.pdbx_strand_id
1 'polypeptide(L)'
;MPHLSLAVLRSWDLEKVRAAVESLPDAGATTVQLDAVAAFRRGRMSLIPAVSSRLAARQERLVEALDPSEDDLHKHYVPGTWTPHVTVATRVRLEQTPLVLEAAYEIVPLTATMTHAALVDAGIGAVHPLSVVP
;
A
#
# COMPACT_ATOMS: atom_id res chain seq x y z
N MET A 1 -9.75 7.82 -0.75
CA MET A 1 -10.16 6.41 -0.73
C MET A 1 -9.11 5.60 0.01
N PRO A 2 -9.48 4.71 0.95
CA PRO A 2 -8.54 3.80 1.61
C PRO A 2 -7.84 2.92 0.58
N HIS A 3 -6.54 2.71 0.73
CA HIS A 3 -5.73 1.91 -0.20
C HIS A 3 -4.55 1.27 0.51
N LEU A 4 -4.04 0.19 -0.08
CA LEU A 4 -2.81 -0.48 0.29
C LEU A 4 -1.78 -0.27 -0.82
N SER A 5 -0.66 0.38 -0.52
CA SER A 5 0.42 0.56 -1.49
C SER A 5 1.35 -0.65 -1.51
N LEU A 6 1.58 -1.21 -2.68
CA LEU A 6 2.52 -2.32 -2.89
C LEU A 6 3.93 -1.82 -3.23
N ALA A 7 4.05 -0.66 -3.88
CA ALA A 7 5.31 0.00 -4.16
C ALA A 7 5.14 1.52 -4.13
N VAL A 8 6.19 2.25 -3.82
CA VAL A 8 6.28 3.71 -3.95
C VAL A 8 7.61 4.03 -4.63
N LEU A 9 7.52 4.67 -5.77
CA LEU A 9 8.66 5.13 -6.55
C LEU A 9 8.88 6.64 -6.34
N ARG A 10 10.12 7.08 -6.27
CA ARG A 10 10.49 8.50 -6.14
C ARG A 10 10.52 9.20 -7.50
N SER A 11 10.95 8.46 -8.51
CA SER A 11 10.95 8.86 -9.92
C SER A 11 10.35 7.75 -10.75
N TRP A 12 9.52 8.07 -11.73
CA TRP A 12 8.86 7.08 -12.56
C TRP A 12 8.35 7.66 -13.87
N ASP A 13 8.27 6.80 -14.86
CA ASP A 13 7.62 7.05 -16.14
C ASP A 13 6.30 6.29 -16.18
N LEU A 14 5.19 6.99 -16.45
CA LEU A 14 3.85 6.41 -16.40
C LEU A 14 3.69 5.21 -17.34
N GLU A 15 4.12 5.36 -18.59
CA GLU A 15 3.91 4.32 -19.61
C GLU A 15 4.80 3.10 -19.32
N LYS A 16 6.05 3.33 -18.89
CA LYS A 16 6.97 2.26 -18.52
C LYS A 16 6.46 1.47 -17.32
N VAL A 17 6.05 2.17 -16.25
CA VAL A 17 5.52 1.52 -15.04
C VAL A 17 4.21 0.80 -15.34
N ARG A 18 3.31 1.42 -16.11
CA ARG A 18 2.06 0.76 -16.53
C ARG A 18 2.34 -0.52 -17.30
N ALA A 19 3.19 -0.46 -18.31
CA ALA A 19 3.55 -1.63 -19.11
C ALA A 19 4.13 -2.75 -18.26
N ALA A 20 5.02 -2.43 -17.32
CA ALA A 20 5.61 -3.42 -16.42
C ALA A 20 4.55 -4.08 -15.53
N VAL A 21 3.64 -3.30 -14.93
CA VAL A 21 2.59 -3.85 -14.06
C VAL A 21 1.56 -4.67 -14.85
N GLU A 22 1.12 -4.17 -16.01
CA GLU A 22 0.13 -4.85 -16.86
C GLU A 22 0.69 -6.08 -17.61
N SER A 23 2.02 -6.27 -17.60
CA SER A 23 2.64 -7.52 -18.05
C SER A 23 2.49 -8.66 -17.04
N LEU A 24 2.16 -8.36 -15.78
CA LEU A 24 1.92 -9.37 -14.77
C LEU A 24 0.57 -10.06 -14.99
N PRO A 25 0.46 -11.34 -14.62
CA PRO A 25 -0.84 -12.00 -14.59
C PRO A 25 -1.81 -11.29 -13.65
N ASP A 26 -3.08 -11.17 -14.06
CA ASP A 26 -4.11 -10.73 -13.14
C ASP A 26 -4.26 -11.76 -12.01
N ALA A 27 -3.83 -11.39 -10.83
CA ALA A 27 -3.92 -12.25 -9.65
C ALA A 27 -5.29 -12.17 -8.96
N GLY A 28 -6.18 -11.31 -9.47
CA GLY A 28 -7.53 -11.12 -9.00
C GLY A 28 -7.65 -10.49 -7.61
N ALA A 29 -8.86 -10.43 -7.10
CA ALA A 29 -9.15 -9.84 -5.80
C ALA A 29 -8.35 -10.50 -4.66
N THR A 30 -7.97 -9.68 -3.70
CA THR A 30 -7.27 -10.14 -2.48
C THR A 30 -8.00 -9.65 -1.24
N THR A 31 -8.28 -10.59 -0.35
CA THR A 31 -8.89 -10.29 0.96
C THR A 31 -7.80 -10.22 2.02
N VAL A 32 -7.85 -9.20 2.85
CA VAL A 32 -6.94 -8.97 3.99
C VAL A 32 -7.74 -8.80 5.28
N GLN A 33 -7.18 -9.29 6.38
CA GLN A 33 -7.69 -9.06 7.73
C GLN A 33 -6.91 -7.90 8.34
N LEU A 34 -7.61 -6.85 8.72
CA LEU A 34 -7.07 -5.65 9.37
C LEU A 34 -7.41 -5.73 10.86
N ASP A 35 -6.44 -6.08 11.70
CA ASP A 35 -6.67 -6.35 13.13
C ASP A 35 -5.67 -5.61 14.04
N ALA A 36 -4.84 -4.77 13.47
CA ALA A 36 -3.87 -3.99 14.22
C ALA A 36 -3.86 -2.53 13.76
N VAL A 37 -3.49 -1.65 14.69
CA VAL A 37 -3.30 -0.23 14.43
C VAL A 37 -1.84 0.13 14.69
N ALA A 38 -1.23 0.87 13.77
CA ALA A 38 0.13 1.37 13.92
C ALA A 38 0.19 2.89 13.82
N ALA A 39 1.04 3.47 14.66
CA ALA A 39 1.43 4.87 14.59
C ALA A 39 2.79 4.98 13.90
N PHE A 40 2.82 5.60 12.74
CA PHE A 40 4.04 5.90 12.01
C PHE A 40 4.54 7.32 12.31
N ARG A 41 5.83 7.55 12.11
CA ARG A 41 6.41 8.88 12.20
C ARG A 41 5.64 9.90 11.36
N ARG A 42 5.71 11.17 11.73
CA ARG A 42 5.01 12.30 11.09
C ARG A 42 3.48 12.22 11.19
N GLY A 43 2.98 11.62 12.28
CA GLY A 43 1.56 11.63 12.60
C GLY A 43 0.68 10.86 11.61
N ARG A 44 1.13 9.72 11.13
CA ARG A 44 0.32 8.80 10.33
C ARG A 44 -0.16 7.65 11.20
N MET A 45 -1.45 7.42 11.19
CA MET A 45 -2.08 6.25 11.82
C MET A 45 -2.65 5.34 10.72
N SER A 46 -2.40 4.06 10.83
CA SER A 46 -2.78 3.10 9.79
C SER A 46 -3.27 1.78 10.39
N LEU A 47 -4.20 1.15 9.69
CA LEU A 47 -4.56 -0.24 9.94
C LEU A 47 -3.51 -1.14 9.27
N ILE A 48 -3.12 -2.19 9.97
CA ILE A 48 -2.12 -3.15 9.53
C ILE A 48 -2.81 -4.46 9.20
N PRO A 49 -2.70 -4.94 7.94
CA PRO A 49 -3.21 -6.26 7.60
C PRO A 49 -2.30 -7.36 8.13
N ALA A 50 -2.90 -8.51 8.43
CA ALA A 50 -2.14 -9.75 8.57
C ALA A 50 -1.42 -10.04 7.25
N VAL A 51 -0.09 -10.21 7.33
CA VAL A 51 0.74 -10.48 6.15
C VAL A 51 0.70 -11.96 5.83
N SER A 52 -0.09 -12.34 4.81
CA SER A 52 -0.04 -13.68 4.26
C SER A 52 1.16 -13.83 3.32
N SER A 53 1.66 -15.05 3.17
CA SER A 53 2.70 -15.36 2.16
C SER A 53 2.26 -14.95 0.74
N ARG A 54 0.96 -15.06 0.44
CA ARG A 54 0.38 -14.65 -0.83
C ARG A 54 0.48 -13.13 -1.04
N LEU A 55 0.21 -12.34 -0.02
CA LEU A 55 0.32 -10.87 -0.10
C LEU A 55 1.78 -10.43 -0.26
N ALA A 56 2.69 -11.04 0.49
CA ALA A 56 4.12 -10.79 0.37
C ALA A 56 4.63 -11.13 -1.04
N ALA A 57 4.27 -12.31 -1.56
CA ALA A 57 4.68 -12.75 -2.89
C ALA A 57 4.13 -11.85 -4.02
N ARG A 58 2.95 -11.24 -3.85
CA ARG A 58 2.44 -10.24 -4.80
C ARG A 58 3.32 -8.99 -4.82
N GLN A 59 3.68 -8.48 -3.66
CA GLN A 59 4.54 -7.31 -3.52
C GLN A 59 5.93 -7.57 -4.13
N GLU A 60 6.52 -8.73 -3.85
CA GLU A 60 7.83 -9.13 -4.40
C GLU A 60 7.80 -9.19 -5.93
N ARG A 61 6.81 -9.88 -6.52
CA ARG A 61 6.67 -9.97 -7.98
C ARG A 61 6.45 -8.62 -8.64
N LEU A 62 5.69 -7.74 -8.00
CA LEU A 62 5.48 -6.39 -8.51
C LEU A 62 6.78 -5.60 -8.53
N VAL A 63 7.55 -5.61 -7.45
CA VAL A 63 8.83 -4.91 -7.37
C VAL A 63 9.84 -5.49 -8.37
N GLU A 64 9.88 -6.81 -8.52
CA GLU A 64 10.71 -7.49 -9.51
C GLU A 64 10.34 -7.05 -10.96
N ALA A 65 9.06 -7.01 -11.28
CA ALA A 65 8.60 -6.58 -12.61
C ALA A 65 8.87 -5.09 -12.89
N LEU A 66 8.80 -4.25 -11.86
CA LEU A 66 9.13 -2.83 -11.97
C LEU A 66 10.62 -2.60 -12.20
N ASP A 67 11.48 -3.49 -11.72
CA ASP A 67 12.94 -3.42 -11.81
C ASP A 67 13.48 -2.00 -11.51
N PRO A 68 13.07 -1.39 -10.37
CA PRO A 68 13.47 -0.03 -10.05
C PRO A 68 14.94 0.02 -9.62
N SER A 69 15.61 1.14 -9.92
CA SER A 69 16.91 1.39 -9.28
C SER A 69 16.78 1.47 -7.75
N GLU A 70 17.84 1.20 -7.03
CA GLU A 70 17.87 1.31 -5.55
C GLU A 70 17.45 2.70 -5.06
N ASP A 71 17.78 3.74 -5.84
CA ASP A 71 17.45 5.13 -5.51
C ASP A 71 15.98 5.47 -5.77
N ASP A 72 15.34 4.81 -6.73
CA ASP A 72 13.96 5.09 -7.11
C ASP A 72 12.94 4.38 -6.22
N LEU A 73 13.21 3.16 -5.77
CA LEU A 73 12.30 2.46 -4.84
C LEU A 73 12.41 3.07 -3.44
N HIS A 74 11.27 3.48 -2.90
CA HIS A 74 11.26 3.99 -1.54
C HIS A 74 11.62 2.86 -0.55
N LYS A 75 12.60 3.11 0.33
CA LYS A 75 13.21 2.12 1.24
C LYS A 75 12.26 1.26 2.07
N HIS A 76 11.05 1.74 2.34
CA HIS A 76 10.02 0.99 3.09
C HIS A 76 9.22 0.03 2.22
N TYR A 77 9.53 -0.05 0.92
CA TYR A 77 8.88 -0.93 -0.04
C TYR A 77 9.83 -1.97 -0.63
N VAL A 78 11.05 -2.04 -0.10
CA VAL A 78 11.99 -3.12 -0.46
C VAL A 78 11.41 -4.46 0.03
N PRO A 79 11.35 -5.50 -0.83
CA PRO A 79 10.89 -6.82 -0.44
C PRO A 79 11.60 -7.33 0.83
N GLY A 80 10.85 -8.00 1.70
CA GLY A 80 11.36 -8.46 3.00
C GLY A 80 11.36 -7.39 4.12
N THR A 81 11.29 -6.09 3.78
CA THR A 81 11.18 -5.00 4.77
C THR A 81 9.89 -4.22 4.67
N TRP A 82 9.06 -4.53 3.68
CA TRP A 82 7.79 -3.88 3.48
C TRP A 82 6.81 -4.15 4.61
N THR A 83 6.21 -3.08 5.13
CA THR A 83 5.13 -3.16 6.10
C THR A 83 3.84 -2.70 5.42
N PRO A 84 2.94 -3.62 5.04
CA PRO A 84 1.66 -3.26 4.44
C PRO A 84 0.82 -2.46 5.43
N HIS A 85 0.16 -1.42 4.94
CA HIS A 85 -0.66 -0.57 5.78
C HIS A 85 -1.72 0.18 4.98
N VAL A 86 -2.86 0.44 5.62
CA VAL A 86 -3.94 1.28 5.10
C VAL A 86 -4.04 2.51 5.98
N THR A 87 -3.63 3.66 5.47
CA THR A 87 -3.63 4.92 6.23
C THR A 87 -5.06 5.39 6.48
N VAL A 88 -5.40 5.64 7.74
CA VAL A 88 -6.72 6.12 8.17
C VAL A 88 -6.69 7.55 8.69
N ALA A 89 -5.55 8.02 9.21
CA ALA A 89 -5.40 9.40 9.63
C ALA A 89 -3.99 9.93 9.37
N THR A 90 -3.89 11.22 9.05
CA THR A 90 -2.62 11.91 8.82
C THR A 90 -2.57 13.19 9.65
N ARG A 91 -1.37 13.72 9.88
CA ARG A 91 -1.13 14.94 10.68
C ARG A 91 -1.65 14.82 12.11
N VAL A 92 -1.71 13.60 12.64
CA VAL A 92 -2.10 13.32 14.03
C VAL A 92 -0.97 13.80 14.95
N ARG A 93 -1.28 14.72 15.87
CA ARG A 93 -0.33 15.12 16.90
C ARG A 93 -0.26 14.05 17.98
N LEU A 94 0.85 14.01 18.71
CA LEU A 94 1.12 12.94 19.67
C LEU A 94 0.00 12.85 20.74
N GLU A 95 -0.49 13.98 21.20
CA GLU A 95 -1.58 14.05 22.16
C GLU A 95 -2.95 13.59 21.63
N GLN A 96 -3.11 13.51 20.29
CA GLN A 96 -4.33 13.03 19.64
C GLN A 96 -4.29 11.52 19.35
N THR A 97 -3.12 10.90 19.50
CA THR A 97 -2.94 9.47 19.18
C THR A 97 -3.92 8.55 19.94
N PRO A 98 -4.17 8.73 21.25
CA PRO A 98 -5.14 7.89 21.97
C PRO A 98 -6.56 7.98 21.40
N LEU A 99 -7.00 9.18 21.01
CA LEU A 99 -8.32 9.39 20.42
C LEU A 99 -8.49 8.68 19.08
N VAL A 100 -7.46 8.77 18.20
CA VAL A 100 -7.49 8.09 16.91
C VAL A 100 -7.42 6.57 17.08
N LEU A 101 -6.66 6.11 18.07
CA LEU A 101 -6.55 4.68 18.40
C LEU A 101 -7.90 4.13 18.91
N GLU A 102 -8.56 4.83 19.79
CA GLU A 102 -9.89 4.49 20.30
C GLU A 102 -10.89 4.37 19.14
N ALA A 103 -10.95 5.38 18.27
CA ALA A 103 -11.82 5.34 17.09
C ALA A 103 -11.49 4.19 16.13
N ALA A 104 -10.20 3.85 15.98
CA ALA A 104 -9.79 2.72 15.14
C ALA A 104 -10.21 1.37 15.74
N TYR A 105 -10.19 1.23 17.06
CA TYR A 105 -10.63 -0.01 17.73
C TYR A 105 -12.13 -0.27 17.62
N GLU A 106 -12.93 0.76 17.34
CA GLU A 106 -14.36 0.59 17.01
C GLU A 106 -14.60 -0.16 15.71
N ILE A 107 -13.63 -0.14 14.78
CA ILE A 107 -13.76 -0.71 13.43
C ILE A 107 -12.94 -1.96 13.19
N VAL A 108 -11.90 -2.23 13.97
CA VAL A 108 -11.14 -3.48 13.88
C VAL A 108 -11.72 -4.53 14.84
N PRO A 109 -11.68 -5.83 14.51
CA PRO A 109 -11.15 -6.42 13.27
C PRO A 109 -12.03 -6.15 12.04
N LEU A 110 -11.40 -5.88 10.91
CA LEU A 110 -12.07 -5.59 9.64
C LEU A 110 -11.54 -6.50 8.54
N THR A 111 -12.44 -7.09 7.77
CA THR A 111 -12.09 -7.80 6.53
C THR A 111 -12.30 -6.88 5.34
N ALA A 112 -11.26 -6.66 4.56
CA ALA A 112 -11.32 -5.85 3.36
C ALA A 112 -10.91 -6.65 2.11
N THR A 113 -11.64 -6.46 1.01
CA THR A 113 -11.30 -7.07 -0.28
C THR A 113 -10.85 -5.99 -1.25
N MET A 114 -9.63 -6.12 -1.72
CA MET A 114 -9.04 -5.25 -2.75
C MET A 114 -9.39 -5.84 -4.12
N THR A 115 -10.17 -5.12 -4.90
CA THR A 115 -10.69 -5.57 -6.20
C THR A 115 -10.12 -4.80 -7.38
N HIS A 116 -9.43 -3.71 -7.13
CA HIS A 116 -8.89 -2.82 -8.15
C HIS A 116 -7.47 -2.39 -7.79
N ALA A 117 -6.68 -2.09 -8.81
CA ALA A 117 -5.36 -1.49 -8.66
C ALA A 117 -5.26 -0.21 -9.53
N ALA A 118 -4.41 0.69 -9.13
CA ALA A 118 -4.13 1.92 -9.88
C ALA A 118 -2.70 2.41 -9.62
N LEU A 119 -2.16 3.14 -10.58
CA LEU A 119 -0.99 3.98 -10.37
C LEU A 119 -1.47 5.35 -9.89
N VAL A 120 -0.81 5.89 -8.87
CA VAL A 120 -1.18 7.18 -8.29
C VAL A 120 0.03 8.11 -8.34
N ASP A 121 -0.10 9.21 -9.06
CA ASP A 121 0.86 10.31 -8.99
C ASP A 121 0.46 11.22 -7.81
N ALA A 122 1.17 11.07 -6.70
CA ALA A 122 0.92 11.87 -5.50
C ALA A 122 1.29 13.36 -5.64
N GLY A 123 2.12 13.69 -6.63
CA GLY A 123 2.53 15.08 -6.90
C GLY A 123 1.39 15.93 -7.47
N ILE A 124 0.60 15.35 -8.35
CA ILE A 124 -0.52 16.03 -9.02
C ILE A 124 -1.89 15.46 -8.66
N GLY A 125 -1.94 14.38 -7.87
CA GLY A 125 -3.17 13.72 -7.47
C GLY A 125 -3.84 12.88 -8.57
N ALA A 126 -3.13 12.59 -9.67
CA ALA A 126 -3.69 11.79 -10.76
C ALA A 126 -3.77 10.30 -10.38
N VAL A 127 -4.87 9.67 -10.76
CA VAL A 127 -5.11 8.25 -10.55
C VAL A 127 -5.30 7.57 -11.90
N HIS A 128 -4.48 6.58 -12.20
CA HIS A 128 -4.50 5.81 -13.44
C HIS A 128 -4.91 4.36 -13.14
N PRO A 129 -6.17 3.98 -13.39
CA PRO A 129 -6.62 2.61 -13.18
C PRO A 129 -5.80 1.62 -14.01
N LEU A 130 -5.56 0.44 -13.45
CA LEU A 130 -4.92 -0.68 -14.10
C LEU A 130 -5.96 -1.71 -14.55
N SER A 131 -5.64 -2.43 -15.63
CA SER A 131 -6.48 -3.51 -16.13
C SER A 131 -6.32 -4.81 -15.36
N VAL A 132 -5.29 -4.92 -14.53
CA VAL A 132 -4.97 -6.09 -13.71
C VAL A 132 -4.83 -5.72 -12.23
N VAL A 133 -5.07 -6.70 -11.37
CA VAL A 133 -4.72 -6.62 -9.94
C VAL A 133 -3.47 -7.47 -9.74
N PRO A 134 -2.26 -6.87 -9.65
CA PRO A 134 -0.99 -7.59 -9.67
C PRO A 134 -0.76 -8.43 -8.42
#